data_6bcc817d1dd4328222404a0924ef4ca9
#
_entry.id   6bcc817d1dd4328222404a0924ef4ca9
#
_cell.length_a   1.000
_cell.length_b   1.000
_cell.length_c   1.000
_cell.angle_alpha   90.00
_cell.angle_beta   90.00
_cell.angle_gamma   90.00
#
_symmetry.space_group_name_H-M   'P 1'
#
loop_
_entity.id
_entity.type
_entity.pdbx_description
1 polymer ?
#
loop_
_entity_poly.entity_id
_entity_poly.type
_entity_poly.pdbx_seq_one_letter_code
_entity_poly.pdbx_strand_id
1 'polypeptide(L)'
;MIYYVCKYTPIELFRGFGEECSVLEEMPENFEQSDQIAHANLCGFGKSVIQAVLEGKVEQLVLVNCCDSMRRVYDIVESTGKCKFLYMLDLPHDDNECEKVKFAGMIRRLKKAYEAYSGKVFDKRAFIKSFITPEMNTEPYIGVLGVRVSGILEDMIRDNIQMDVENLTCTGGRKLS
;
A
#
# COMPACT_ATOMS: atom_id res chain seq x y z
N MET A 1 -13.15 -0.06 -4.48
CA MET A 1 -11.71 -0.39 -4.69
C MET A 1 -10.89 0.17 -3.54
N ILE A 2 -10.00 -0.61 -2.96
CA ILE A 2 -9.10 -0.20 -1.88
C ILE A 2 -7.73 0.12 -2.48
N TYR A 3 -7.25 1.33 -2.25
CA TYR A 3 -5.88 1.71 -2.59
C TYR A 3 -4.95 1.50 -1.40
N TYR A 4 -3.73 1.10 -1.68
CA TYR A 4 -2.69 0.90 -0.67
C TYR A 4 -1.32 1.33 -1.20
N VAL A 5 -0.37 1.57 -0.29
CA VAL A 5 0.96 2.10 -0.63
C VAL A 5 2.11 1.15 -0.31
N CYS A 6 1.84 0.05 0.36
CA CYS A 6 2.88 -0.85 0.84
C CYS A 6 2.48 -2.32 0.62
N LYS A 7 3.40 -3.13 0.09
CA LYS A 7 3.19 -4.55 -0.18
C LYS A 7 2.82 -5.39 1.06
N TYR A 8 3.09 -4.88 2.25
CA TYR A 8 2.71 -5.53 3.51
C TYR A 8 1.27 -5.24 3.94
N THR A 9 0.54 -4.45 3.17
CA THR A 9 -0.90 -4.27 3.40
C THR A 9 -1.62 -5.61 3.19
N PRO A 10 -2.47 -6.04 4.14
CA PRO A 10 -3.15 -7.34 4.06
C PRO A 10 -4.32 -7.29 3.06
N ILE A 11 -4.01 -7.26 1.77
CA ILE A 11 -5.01 -7.18 0.69
C ILE A 11 -5.96 -8.37 0.70
N GLU A 12 -5.50 -9.53 1.16
CA GLU A 12 -6.30 -10.74 1.32
C GLU A 12 -7.51 -10.49 2.23
N LEU A 13 -7.34 -9.64 3.25
CA LEU A 13 -8.43 -9.25 4.14
C LEU A 13 -9.55 -8.56 3.38
N PHE A 14 -9.21 -7.63 2.50
CA PHE A 14 -10.20 -6.89 1.70
C PHE A 14 -10.83 -7.76 0.62
N ARG A 15 -10.08 -8.70 0.06
CA ARG A 15 -10.62 -9.72 -0.84
C ARG A 15 -11.64 -10.62 -0.16
N GLY A 16 -11.48 -10.88 1.15
CA GLY A 16 -12.49 -11.56 1.97
C GLY A 16 -13.81 -10.77 2.09
N PHE A 17 -13.83 -9.47 1.79
CA PHE A 17 -15.03 -8.64 1.65
C PHE A 17 -15.48 -8.47 0.19
N GLY A 18 -14.83 -9.15 -0.76
CA GLY A 18 -15.10 -9.01 -2.18
C GLY A 18 -14.60 -7.69 -2.78
N GLU A 19 -13.58 -7.08 -2.15
CA GLU A 19 -13.00 -5.84 -2.66
C GLU A 19 -11.82 -6.09 -3.59
N GLU A 20 -11.73 -5.26 -4.60
CA GLU A 20 -10.52 -5.12 -5.39
C GLU A 20 -9.53 -4.19 -4.70
N CYS A 21 -8.24 -4.53 -4.79
CA CYS A 21 -7.16 -3.76 -4.20
C CYS A 21 -6.16 -3.35 -5.28
N SER A 22 -5.74 -2.10 -5.26
CA SER A 22 -4.72 -1.57 -6.17
C SER A 22 -3.64 -0.84 -5.40
N VAL A 23 -2.38 -1.03 -5.81
CA VAL A 23 -1.29 -0.21 -5.30
C VAL A 23 -1.39 1.19 -5.89
N LEU A 24 -1.14 2.20 -5.07
CA LEU A 24 -1.13 3.60 -5.51
C LEU A 24 0.27 3.96 -6.01
N GLU A 25 0.51 3.76 -7.30
CA GLU A 25 1.81 4.01 -7.96
C GLU A 25 1.80 5.23 -8.89
N GLU A 26 0.62 5.64 -9.35
CA GLU A 26 0.51 6.72 -10.30
C GLU A 26 1.07 8.04 -9.76
N MET A 27 1.93 8.66 -10.55
CA MET A 27 2.37 10.02 -10.28
C MET A 27 1.33 10.99 -10.85
N PRO A 28 0.92 12.00 -10.09
CA PRO A 28 0.02 13.02 -10.59
C PRO A 28 0.73 13.89 -11.65
N GLU A 29 -0.05 14.50 -12.53
CA GLU A 29 0.48 15.44 -13.53
C GLU A 29 1.09 16.69 -12.87
N ASN A 30 0.56 17.10 -11.75
CA ASN A 30 1.04 18.23 -10.96
C ASN A 30 0.80 18.00 -9.45
N PHE A 31 1.29 18.89 -8.62
CA PHE A 31 1.17 18.88 -7.17
C PHE A 31 0.42 20.10 -6.62
N GLU A 32 -0.32 20.82 -7.46
CA GLU A 32 -0.89 22.13 -7.11
C GLU A 32 -1.73 22.10 -5.84
N GLN A 33 -2.60 21.08 -5.68
CA GLN A 33 -3.46 21.01 -4.49
C GLN A 33 -2.68 20.49 -3.27
N SER A 34 -1.83 19.49 -3.45
CA SER A 34 -1.05 18.93 -2.34
C SER A 34 -0.02 19.93 -1.80
N ASP A 35 0.59 20.76 -2.65
CA ASP A 35 1.56 21.78 -2.23
C ASP A 35 0.93 22.92 -1.41
N GLN A 36 -0.38 23.13 -1.53
CA GLN A 36 -1.09 24.12 -0.73
C GLN A 36 -1.29 23.70 0.73
N ILE A 37 -1.35 22.40 0.99
CA ILE A 37 -1.69 21.87 2.33
C ILE A 37 -0.57 21.03 2.96
N ALA A 38 0.34 20.50 2.15
CA ALA A 38 1.46 19.70 2.63
C ALA A 38 2.69 20.56 2.89
N HIS A 39 3.44 20.23 3.93
CA HIS A 39 4.71 20.88 4.20
C HIS A 39 5.69 20.69 3.05
N ALA A 40 6.50 21.71 2.75
CA ALA A 40 7.46 21.70 1.64
C ALA A 40 8.43 20.48 1.69
N ASN A 41 8.81 20.05 2.89
CA ASN A 41 9.73 18.93 3.11
C ASN A 41 9.05 17.54 3.03
N LEU A 42 7.75 17.46 2.77
CA LEU A 42 7.11 16.18 2.55
C LEU A 42 7.65 15.57 1.25
N CYS A 43 7.97 14.27 1.27
CA CYS A 43 8.50 13.60 0.08
C CYS A 43 7.47 13.62 -1.08
N GLY A 44 7.97 13.60 -2.32
CA GLY A 44 7.13 13.66 -3.53
C GLY A 44 6.07 12.55 -3.56
N PHE A 45 6.41 11.35 -3.09
CA PHE A 45 5.43 10.26 -2.98
C PHE A 45 4.30 10.58 -2.00
N GLY A 46 4.61 11.13 -0.83
CA GLY A 46 3.58 11.57 0.11
C GLY A 46 2.66 12.63 -0.49
N LYS A 47 3.23 13.58 -1.23
CA LYS A 47 2.45 14.59 -1.97
C LYS A 47 1.60 13.96 -3.07
N SER A 48 2.10 12.93 -3.80
CA SER A 48 1.31 12.21 -4.81
C SER A 48 0.07 11.55 -4.21
N VAL A 49 0.22 10.92 -3.03
CA VAL A 49 -0.90 10.28 -2.32
C VAL A 49 -1.96 11.32 -1.95
N ILE A 50 -1.53 12.45 -1.38
CA ILE A 50 -2.43 13.55 -1.01
C ILE A 50 -3.14 14.09 -2.24
N GLN A 51 -2.40 14.35 -3.33
CA GLN A 51 -2.95 14.87 -4.59
C GLN A 51 -4.03 13.94 -5.15
N ALA A 52 -3.78 12.63 -5.19
CA ALA A 52 -4.73 11.64 -5.68
C ALA A 52 -6.04 11.63 -4.86
N VAL A 53 -5.95 11.80 -3.55
CA VAL A 53 -7.13 11.94 -2.68
C VAL A 53 -7.86 13.26 -2.94
N LEU A 54 -7.13 14.36 -3.09
CA LEU A 54 -7.73 15.69 -3.35
C LEU A 54 -8.46 15.75 -4.69
N GLU A 55 -7.95 15.05 -5.69
CA GLU A 55 -8.57 14.90 -7.02
C GLU A 55 -9.75 13.91 -7.03
N GLY A 56 -10.03 13.24 -5.92
CA GLY A 56 -11.12 12.26 -5.82
C GLY A 56 -10.83 10.92 -6.50
N LYS A 57 -9.60 10.67 -6.91
CA LYS A 57 -9.18 9.38 -7.50
C LYS A 57 -9.13 8.26 -6.46
N VAL A 58 -8.90 8.60 -5.20
CA VAL A 58 -8.73 7.68 -4.08
C VAL A 58 -9.73 8.00 -2.97
N GLU A 59 -10.73 7.15 -2.83
CA GLU A 59 -11.77 7.29 -1.79
C GLU A 59 -11.57 6.34 -0.60
N GLN A 60 -10.82 5.26 -0.79
CA GLN A 60 -10.55 4.28 0.25
C GLN A 60 -9.04 3.97 0.24
N LEU A 61 -8.37 4.23 1.34
CA LEU A 61 -6.92 4.20 1.43
C LEU A 61 -6.44 3.50 2.69
N VAL A 62 -5.51 2.58 2.52
CA VAL A 62 -4.78 1.96 3.63
C VAL A 62 -3.32 2.37 3.55
N LEU A 63 -2.88 3.09 4.55
CA LEU A 63 -1.50 3.49 4.75
C LEU A 63 -0.82 2.55 5.75
N VAL A 64 0.49 2.47 5.65
CA VAL A 64 1.32 1.73 6.59
C VAL A 64 2.25 2.71 7.30
N ASN A 65 2.35 2.57 8.60
CA ASN A 65 3.24 3.38 9.44
C ASN A 65 4.71 2.94 9.27
N CYS A 66 5.26 3.20 8.09
CA CYS A 66 6.64 2.82 7.73
C CYS A 66 7.64 3.98 7.83
N CYS A 67 7.17 5.23 7.87
CA CYS A 67 8.02 6.42 8.02
C CYS A 67 7.19 7.63 8.48
N ASP A 68 7.89 8.67 8.94
CA ASP A 68 7.23 9.90 9.42
C ASP A 68 6.41 10.60 8.31
N SER A 69 6.86 10.51 7.06
CA SER A 69 6.10 11.06 5.93
C SER A 69 4.72 10.42 5.81
N MET A 70 4.60 9.10 5.96
CA MET A 70 3.30 8.41 5.86
C MET A 70 2.36 8.78 7.01
N ARG A 71 2.89 9.03 8.21
CA ARG A 71 2.09 9.56 9.32
C ARG A 71 1.51 10.93 8.99
N ARG A 72 2.34 11.83 8.42
CA ARG A 72 1.90 13.16 8.00
C ARG A 72 0.89 13.12 6.85
N VAL A 73 1.10 12.18 5.90
CA VAL A 73 0.11 11.95 4.84
C VAL A 73 -1.24 11.54 5.44
N TYR A 74 -1.23 10.62 6.42
CA TYR A 74 -2.45 10.21 7.10
C TYR A 74 -3.16 11.40 7.76
N ASP A 75 -2.45 12.17 8.59
CA ASP A 75 -3.01 13.33 9.28
C ASP A 75 -3.62 14.34 8.30
N ILE A 76 -2.91 14.61 7.19
CA ILE A 76 -3.38 15.56 6.17
C ILE A 76 -4.61 15.00 5.45
N VAL A 77 -4.57 13.75 4.99
CA VAL A 77 -5.70 13.13 4.29
C VAL A 77 -6.93 13.06 5.19
N GLU A 78 -6.76 12.68 6.46
CA GLU A 78 -7.83 12.67 7.44
C GLU A 78 -8.47 14.05 7.60
N SER A 79 -7.65 15.10 7.69
CA SER A 79 -8.13 16.47 7.85
C SER A 79 -8.94 16.97 6.65
N THR A 80 -8.74 16.42 5.46
CA THR A 80 -9.49 16.82 4.25
C THR A 80 -10.92 16.29 4.24
N GLY A 81 -11.20 15.21 4.97
CA GLY A 81 -12.48 14.50 4.94
C GLY A 81 -12.88 13.91 3.59
N LYS A 82 -12.00 13.92 2.58
CA LYS A 82 -12.28 13.44 1.22
C LYS A 82 -12.18 11.92 1.08
N CYS A 83 -11.42 11.27 1.94
CA CYS A 83 -11.27 9.82 1.94
C CYS A 83 -12.39 9.18 2.76
N LYS A 84 -13.21 8.33 2.15
CA LYS A 84 -14.37 7.68 2.81
C LYS A 84 -13.96 6.59 3.78
N PHE A 85 -12.87 5.90 3.49
CA PHE A 85 -12.22 4.94 4.38
C PHE A 85 -10.73 5.21 4.39
N LEU A 86 -10.21 5.60 5.53
CA LEU A 86 -8.78 5.83 5.76
C LEU A 86 -8.35 4.99 6.96
N TYR A 87 -7.29 4.23 6.81
CA TYR A 87 -6.75 3.42 7.89
C TYR A 87 -5.22 3.44 7.89
N MET A 88 -4.63 3.58 9.09
CA MET A 88 -3.19 3.45 9.31
C MET A 88 -2.91 2.09 9.94
N LEU A 89 -2.11 1.27 9.29
CA LEU A 89 -1.65 -0.02 9.78
C LEU A 89 -0.22 0.11 10.30
N ASP A 90 0.00 -0.28 11.55
CA ASP A 90 1.36 -0.43 12.08
C ASP A 90 1.89 -1.83 11.74
N LEU A 91 3.11 -1.91 11.26
CA LEU A 91 3.80 -3.17 11.03
C LEU A 91 4.59 -3.58 12.28
N PRO A 92 4.79 -4.87 12.51
CA PRO A 92 5.68 -5.33 13.56
C PRO A 92 7.11 -4.86 13.28
N HIS A 93 7.82 -4.47 14.33
CA HIS A 93 9.22 -4.05 14.24
C HIS A 93 10.20 -5.21 14.39
N ASP A 94 9.72 -6.34 14.90
CA ASP A 94 10.53 -7.50 15.21
C ASP A 94 9.74 -8.79 14.94
N ASP A 95 10.43 -9.92 14.76
CA ASP A 95 9.84 -11.26 14.52
C ASP A 95 9.70 -12.08 15.82
N ASN A 96 9.32 -11.43 16.91
CA ASN A 96 9.04 -12.10 18.16
C ASN A 96 7.54 -12.39 18.36
N GLU A 97 7.22 -13.32 19.24
CA GLU A 97 5.83 -13.74 19.49
C GLU A 97 4.95 -12.58 20.00
N CYS A 98 5.50 -11.65 20.76
CA CYS A 98 4.75 -10.48 21.26
C CYS A 98 4.29 -9.60 20.10
N GLU A 99 5.17 -9.32 19.14
CA GLU A 99 4.87 -8.51 17.95
C GLU A 99 3.88 -9.23 17.02
N LYS A 100 3.99 -10.54 16.87
CA LYS A 100 3.01 -11.36 16.11
C LYS A 100 1.61 -11.26 16.71
N VAL A 101 1.49 -11.38 18.02
CA VAL A 101 0.20 -11.26 18.73
C VAL A 101 -0.38 -9.85 18.58
N LYS A 102 0.44 -8.81 18.73
CA LYS A 102 0.02 -7.43 18.51
C LYS A 102 -0.47 -7.20 17.08
N PHE A 103 0.31 -7.65 16.09
CA PHE A 103 -0.03 -7.51 14.68
C PHE A 103 -1.33 -8.24 14.33
N ALA A 104 -1.52 -9.47 14.82
CA ALA A 104 -2.79 -10.19 14.67
C ALA A 104 -3.97 -9.41 15.29
N GLY A 105 -3.75 -8.74 16.42
CA GLY A 105 -4.74 -7.84 17.03
C GLY A 105 -5.07 -6.65 16.14
N MET A 106 -4.08 -6.08 15.46
CA MET A 106 -4.26 -4.95 14.55
C MET A 106 -5.02 -5.35 13.29
N ILE A 107 -4.71 -6.51 12.71
CA ILE A 107 -5.49 -7.06 11.58
C ILE A 107 -6.96 -7.27 11.96
N ARG A 108 -7.24 -7.76 13.17
CA ARG A 108 -8.61 -7.91 13.65
C ARG A 108 -9.32 -6.54 13.81
N ARG A 109 -8.60 -5.51 14.26
CA ARG A 109 -9.15 -4.14 14.34
C ARG A 109 -9.44 -3.56 12.96
N LEU A 110 -8.51 -3.73 12.01
CA LEU A 110 -8.72 -3.33 10.63
C LEU A 110 -9.95 -4.02 10.04
N LYS A 111 -10.08 -5.34 10.24
CA LYS A 111 -11.26 -6.10 9.80
C LYS A 111 -12.55 -5.51 10.34
N LYS A 112 -12.63 -5.27 11.65
CA LYS A 112 -13.83 -4.69 12.29
C LYS A 112 -14.13 -3.27 11.79
N ALA A 113 -13.10 -2.46 11.62
CA ALA A 113 -13.25 -1.10 11.09
C ALA A 113 -13.84 -1.12 9.68
N TYR A 114 -13.34 -2.04 8.84
CA TYR A 114 -13.84 -2.17 7.48
C TYR A 114 -15.25 -2.78 7.42
N GLU A 115 -15.55 -3.76 8.26
CA GLU A 115 -16.93 -4.29 8.44
C GLU A 115 -17.93 -3.17 8.78
N ALA A 116 -17.57 -2.36 9.77
CA ALA A 116 -18.41 -1.24 10.22
C ALA A 116 -18.62 -0.18 9.12
N TYR A 117 -17.57 0.11 8.34
CA TYR A 117 -17.63 1.07 7.25
C TYR A 117 -18.43 0.55 6.06
N SER A 118 -18.14 -0.67 5.59
CA SER A 118 -18.69 -1.19 4.35
C SER A 118 -20.08 -1.85 4.51
N GLY A 119 -20.42 -2.29 5.72
CA GLY A 119 -21.59 -3.11 5.98
C GLY A 119 -21.56 -4.51 5.35
N LYS A 120 -20.42 -4.89 4.75
CA LYS A 120 -20.25 -6.18 4.07
C LYS A 120 -19.95 -7.31 5.04
N VAL A 121 -20.42 -8.50 4.72
CA VAL A 121 -20.12 -9.72 5.46
C VAL A 121 -18.79 -10.31 4.96
N PHE A 122 -17.92 -10.67 5.89
CA PHE A 122 -16.64 -11.27 5.58
C PHE A 122 -16.76 -12.73 5.14
N ASP A 123 -16.34 -13.05 3.93
CA ASP A 123 -16.26 -14.41 3.42
C ASP A 123 -14.87 -15.02 3.71
N LYS A 124 -14.87 -15.94 4.67
CA LYS A 124 -13.64 -16.67 5.06
C LYS A 124 -13.08 -17.53 3.92
N ARG A 125 -13.94 -18.06 3.02
CA ARG A 125 -13.47 -18.90 1.91
C ARG A 125 -12.75 -18.04 0.86
N ALA A 126 -13.33 -16.90 0.49
CA ALA A 126 -12.71 -15.94 -0.40
C ALA A 126 -11.37 -15.44 0.17
N PHE A 127 -11.33 -15.13 1.47
CA PHE A 127 -10.10 -14.76 2.18
C PHE A 127 -9.01 -15.83 2.06
N ILE A 128 -9.31 -17.08 2.40
CA ILE A 128 -8.34 -18.17 2.33
C ILE A 128 -7.87 -18.40 0.88
N LYS A 129 -8.80 -18.35 -0.08
CA LYS A 129 -8.49 -18.54 -1.50
C LYS A 129 -7.60 -17.41 -2.07
N SER A 130 -7.61 -16.24 -1.45
CA SER A 130 -6.84 -15.08 -1.90
C SER A 130 -5.36 -15.11 -1.51
N PHE A 131 -4.93 -16.04 -0.66
CA PHE A 131 -3.51 -16.24 -0.38
C PHE A 131 -2.85 -16.89 -1.58
N ILE A 132 -1.95 -16.12 -2.19
CA ILE A 132 -1.12 -16.59 -3.30
C ILE A 132 0.18 -17.08 -2.69
N THR A 133 0.54 -18.32 -2.99
CA THR A 133 1.89 -18.81 -2.68
C THR A 133 2.82 -18.15 -3.71
N PRO A 134 3.82 -17.36 -3.29
CA PRO A 134 4.78 -16.80 -4.24
C PRO A 134 5.49 -17.95 -4.97
N GLU A 135 5.48 -17.95 -6.29
CA GLU A 135 6.39 -18.78 -7.05
C GLU A 135 7.81 -18.27 -6.81
N MET A 136 8.68 -19.13 -6.30
CA MET A 136 10.08 -18.79 -6.18
C MET A 136 10.69 -18.70 -7.57
N ASN A 137 11.29 -17.56 -7.88
CA ASN A 137 12.04 -17.40 -9.12
C ASN A 137 13.27 -18.31 -9.04
N THR A 138 13.37 -19.26 -9.95
CA THR A 138 14.47 -20.23 -10.00
C THR A 138 15.62 -19.75 -10.89
N GLU A 139 15.37 -18.76 -11.75
CA GLU A 139 16.37 -18.16 -12.61
C GLU A 139 17.05 -16.98 -11.92
N PRO A 140 18.33 -16.69 -12.24
CA PRO A 140 19.02 -15.53 -11.73
C PRO A 140 18.29 -14.22 -12.09
N TYR A 141 18.12 -13.34 -11.14
CA TYR A 141 17.47 -12.04 -11.34
C TYR A 141 18.19 -10.92 -10.59
N ILE A 142 17.92 -9.69 -10.98
CA ILE A 142 18.39 -8.50 -10.27
C ILE A 142 17.27 -8.04 -9.33
N GLY A 143 17.54 -8.10 -8.03
CA GLY A 143 16.64 -7.56 -7.02
C GLY A 143 16.87 -6.07 -6.80
N VAL A 144 15.87 -5.24 -7.04
CA VAL A 144 15.92 -3.81 -6.71
C VAL A 144 15.36 -3.60 -5.31
N LEU A 145 16.21 -3.13 -4.39
CA LEU A 145 15.87 -2.90 -2.99
C LEU A 145 15.71 -1.41 -2.72
N GLY A 146 14.88 -1.07 -1.75
CA GLY A 146 14.68 0.31 -1.30
C GLY A 146 13.25 0.58 -0.88
N VAL A 147 12.89 1.85 -0.76
CA VAL A 147 11.53 2.25 -0.39
C VAL A 147 10.61 2.20 -1.60
N ARG A 148 11.08 2.71 -2.72
CA ARG A 148 10.36 2.75 -3.99
C ARG A 148 11.34 2.86 -5.15
N VAL A 149 10.98 2.23 -6.27
CA VAL A 149 11.67 2.41 -7.55
C VAL A 149 10.64 2.78 -8.61
N SER A 150 11.00 3.63 -9.57
CA SER A 150 10.12 3.95 -10.69
C SER A 150 10.17 2.84 -11.74
N GLY A 151 9.05 2.58 -12.41
CA GLY A 151 9.01 1.63 -13.53
C GLY A 151 10.02 1.98 -14.62
N ILE A 152 10.26 3.26 -14.87
CA ILE A 152 11.28 3.72 -15.83
C ILE A 152 12.67 3.18 -15.48
N LEU A 153 13.04 3.20 -14.20
CA LEU A 153 14.35 2.68 -13.77
C LEU A 153 14.40 1.15 -13.91
N GLU A 154 13.33 0.45 -13.60
CA GLU A 154 13.24 -1.01 -13.82
C GLU A 154 13.41 -1.36 -15.30
N ASP A 155 12.73 -0.65 -16.19
CA ASP A 155 12.84 -0.84 -17.64
C ASP A 155 14.25 -0.54 -18.13
N MET A 156 14.86 0.57 -17.66
CA MET A 156 16.25 0.89 -18.01
C MET A 156 17.25 -0.21 -17.57
N ILE A 157 17.06 -0.79 -16.39
CA ILE A 157 17.90 -1.89 -15.91
C ILE A 157 17.69 -3.13 -16.80
N ARG A 158 16.45 -3.49 -17.07
CA ARG A 158 16.09 -4.66 -17.89
C ARG A 158 16.66 -4.54 -19.28
N ASP A 159 16.53 -3.37 -19.92
CA ASP A 159 16.98 -3.12 -21.29
C ASP A 159 18.52 -3.19 -21.43
N ASN A 160 19.25 -2.82 -20.37
CA ASN A 160 20.71 -2.74 -20.44
C ASN A 160 21.43 -4.01 -19.95
N ILE A 161 20.80 -4.86 -19.16
CA ILE A 161 21.47 -5.99 -18.49
C ILE A 161 21.00 -7.35 -19.03
N GLN A 162 19.88 -7.42 -19.74
CA GLN A 162 19.30 -8.65 -20.27
C GLN A 162 19.06 -9.74 -19.22
N MET A 163 18.69 -9.31 -18.02
CA MET A 163 18.30 -10.19 -16.91
C MET A 163 16.92 -9.80 -16.40
N ASP A 164 16.23 -10.76 -15.79
CA ASP A 164 15.00 -10.44 -15.08
C ASP A 164 15.23 -9.47 -13.93
N VAL A 165 14.31 -8.54 -13.77
CA VAL A 165 14.36 -7.53 -12.69
C VAL A 165 13.17 -7.73 -11.80
N GLU A 166 13.43 -7.94 -10.50
CA GLU A 166 12.39 -8.00 -9.48
C GLU A 166 12.41 -6.76 -8.61
N ASN A 167 11.26 -6.11 -8.53
CA ASN A 167 11.04 -5.00 -7.61
C ASN A 167 10.78 -5.53 -6.19
N LEU A 168 11.81 -5.54 -5.37
CA LEU A 168 11.75 -5.96 -3.96
C LEU A 168 11.51 -4.79 -3.00
N THR A 169 11.21 -3.61 -3.51
CA THR A 169 10.91 -2.41 -2.71
C THR A 169 9.56 -2.54 -1.97
N CYS A 170 9.26 -1.57 -1.11
CA CYS A 170 7.97 -1.54 -0.40
C CYS A 170 6.76 -1.44 -1.32
N THR A 171 6.93 -0.84 -2.50
CA THR A 171 5.87 -0.71 -3.51
C THR A 171 5.94 -1.80 -4.57
N GLY A 172 6.99 -2.64 -4.57
CA GLY A 172 7.09 -3.78 -5.47
C GLY A 172 5.83 -4.65 -5.38
N GLY A 173 5.12 -4.73 -6.48
CA GLY A 173 3.86 -5.46 -6.54
C GLY A 173 4.06 -6.92 -6.10
N ARG A 174 3.16 -7.44 -5.28
CA ARG A 174 2.97 -8.88 -5.25
C ARG A 174 2.54 -9.26 -6.65
N LYS A 175 3.33 -10.09 -7.35
CA LYS A 175 2.90 -10.62 -8.64
C LYS A 175 1.54 -11.27 -8.43
N LEU A 176 0.50 -10.60 -8.84
CA LEU A 176 -0.84 -11.14 -8.91
C LEU A 176 -0.91 -11.88 -10.24
N SER A 177 -0.74 -13.20 -10.20
CA SER A 177 -1.05 -14.07 -11.33
C SER A 177 -2.56 -14.15 -11.53
#